data_2fb17c9177b602c15580681e58994724
#
_entry.id   2fb17c9177b602c15580681e58994724
#
_cell.length_a   1.000
_cell.length_b   1.000
_cell.length_c   1.000
_cell.angle_alpha   90.00
_cell.angle_beta   90.00
_cell.angle_gamma   90.00
#
_symmetry.space_group_name_H-M   'P 1'
#
loop_
_entity.id
_entity.type
_entity.pdbx_description
1 polymer ?
#
loop_
_entity_poly.entity_id
_entity_poly.type
_entity_poly.pdbx_seq_one_letter_code
_entity_poly.pdbx_strand_id
1 'polypeptide(L)'
;MSGTTSLFTDIVDSTGKAVELGDGGWAELLERHHALVRSEISRFHGQEMDTSGDGFFAIFPDPGQAIGAARGIRADLRELELKVRIGIHVGDCWVADDKCTGLAIHIGARIAALAEPDEILVSEAARTEAGQACRFTDRGETSLKGVPGRWHLYAVANTATTGTG
;
A
#
# COMPACT_ATOMS: atom_id res chain seq x y z
N MET A 1 12.28 -18.43 -8.49
CA MET A 1 12.22 -17.02 -8.81
C MET A 1 11.20 -16.32 -7.97
N SER A 2 11.62 -15.27 -7.28
CA SER A 2 10.67 -14.56 -6.45
C SER A 2 9.84 -13.62 -7.31
N GLY A 3 8.59 -13.39 -6.89
CA GLY A 3 7.73 -12.47 -7.58
C GLY A 3 8.08 -11.02 -7.27
N THR A 4 7.34 -10.13 -7.88
CA THR A 4 7.48 -8.70 -7.66
C THR A 4 6.62 -8.28 -6.48
N THR A 5 7.19 -7.47 -5.59
CA THR A 5 6.43 -6.90 -4.47
C THR A 5 5.79 -5.60 -4.92
N SER A 6 4.46 -5.55 -4.89
CA SER A 6 3.72 -4.35 -5.28
C SER A 6 3.06 -3.73 -4.05
N LEU A 7 2.95 -2.41 -4.07
CA LEU A 7 2.29 -1.64 -3.01
C LEU A 7 1.35 -0.65 -3.66
N PHE A 8 0.12 -0.61 -3.17
CA PHE A 8 -0.89 0.35 -3.62
C PHE A 8 -1.38 1.15 -2.43
N THR A 9 -1.55 2.46 -2.64
CA THR A 9 -2.10 3.34 -1.60
C THR A 9 -3.17 4.23 -2.18
N ASP A 10 -4.15 4.61 -1.35
CA ASP A 10 -5.04 5.71 -1.69
C ASP A 10 -5.50 6.40 -0.40
N ILE A 11 -6.01 7.62 -0.55
CA ILE A 11 -6.49 8.41 0.59
C ILE A 11 -7.95 8.06 0.84
N VAL A 12 -8.29 7.86 2.11
CA VAL A 12 -9.67 7.60 2.51
C VAL A 12 -10.47 8.89 2.39
N ASP A 13 -11.63 8.80 1.72
CA ASP A 13 -12.56 9.93 1.56
C ASP A 13 -11.90 11.16 0.94
N SER A 14 -11.15 10.95 -0.13
CA SER A 14 -10.48 12.05 -0.81
C SER A 14 -11.48 13.08 -1.35
N THR A 15 -12.63 12.62 -1.83
CA THR A 15 -13.67 13.52 -2.34
C THR A 15 -14.17 14.44 -1.23
N GLY A 16 -14.42 13.89 -0.04
CA GLY A 16 -14.86 14.70 1.10
C GLY A 16 -13.82 15.73 1.50
N LYS A 17 -12.56 15.35 1.48
CA LYS A 17 -11.48 16.29 1.78
C LYS A 17 -11.42 17.41 0.73
N ALA A 18 -11.58 17.05 -0.53
CA ALA A 18 -11.54 18.05 -1.60
C ALA A 18 -12.69 19.05 -1.45
N VAL A 19 -13.87 18.55 -1.09
CA VAL A 19 -15.01 19.43 -0.84
C VAL A 19 -14.76 20.35 0.35
N GLU A 20 -14.23 19.78 1.42
CA GLU A 20 -13.97 20.54 2.64
C GLU A 20 -12.94 21.65 2.44
N LEU A 21 -11.87 21.37 1.72
CA LEU A 21 -10.75 22.29 1.56
C LEU A 21 -10.86 23.20 0.35
N GLY A 22 -11.73 22.87 -0.59
CA GLY A 22 -11.81 23.56 -1.88
C GLY A 22 -10.66 23.15 -2.80
N ASP A 23 -10.76 23.56 -4.05
CA ASP A 23 -9.81 23.14 -5.08
C ASP A 23 -8.36 23.50 -4.75
N GLY A 24 -8.15 24.74 -4.32
CA GLY A 24 -6.79 25.20 -4.02
C GLY A 24 -6.20 24.50 -2.81
N GLY A 25 -6.98 24.37 -1.74
CA GLY A 25 -6.53 23.70 -0.53
C GLY A 25 -6.27 22.22 -0.77
N TRP A 26 -7.14 21.58 -1.52
CA TRP A 26 -6.95 20.17 -1.86
C TRP A 26 -5.70 19.95 -2.71
N ALA A 27 -5.49 20.83 -3.72
CA ALA A 27 -4.31 20.71 -4.58
C ALA A 27 -3.02 20.85 -3.77
N GLU A 28 -2.99 21.77 -2.83
CA GLU A 28 -1.82 21.99 -1.98
C GLU A 28 -1.58 20.78 -1.07
N LEU A 29 -2.64 20.26 -0.46
CA LEU A 29 -2.52 19.08 0.40
C LEU A 29 -2.07 17.87 -0.40
N LEU A 30 -2.61 17.69 -1.60
CA LEU A 30 -2.24 16.56 -2.46
C LEU A 30 -0.77 16.64 -2.87
N GLU A 31 -0.25 17.84 -3.11
CA GLU A 31 1.15 18.01 -3.44
C GLU A 31 2.05 17.58 -2.27
N ARG A 32 1.67 17.93 -1.04
CA ARG A 32 2.40 17.50 0.15
C ARG A 32 2.31 16.00 0.34
N HIS A 33 1.14 15.43 0.08
CA HIS A 33 0.93 13.99 0.13
C HIS A 33 1.86 13.28 -0.85
N HIS A 34 1.92 13.75 -2.09
CA HIS A 34 2.80 13.15 -3.10
C HIS A 34 4.25 13.18 -2.67
N ALA A 35 4.70 14.32 -2.12
CA ALA A 35 6.08 14.44 -1.70
C ALA A 35 6.44 13.47 -0.58
N LEU A 36 5.54 13.32 0.39
CA LEU A 36 5.77 12.40 1.50
C LEU A 36 5.78 10.95 1.06
N VAL A 37 4.83 10.57 0.20
CA VAL A 37 4.76 9.19 -0.29
C VAL A 37 6.01 8.85 -1.10
N ARG A 38 6.43 9.75 -2.00
CA ARG A 38 7.62 9.52 -2.80
C ARG A 38 8.87 9.41 -1.95
N SER A 39 8.96 10.19 -0.89
CA SER A 39 10.08 10.13 0.03
C SER A 39 10.18 8.76 0.69
N GLU A 40 9.05 8.21 1.14
CA GLU A 40 9.06 6.90 1.77
C GLU A 40 9.33 5.79 0.77
N ILE A 41 8.79 5.88 -0.44
CA ILE A 41 9.07 4.90 -1.48
C ILE A 41 10.58 4.85 -1.75
N SER A 42 11.19 6.01 -1.89
CA SER A 42 12.61 6.10 -2.17
C SER A 42 13.46 5.59 -1.00
N ARG A 43 13.05 5.93 0.21
CA ARG A 43 13.76 5.53 1.43
C ARG A 43 13.87 4.02 1.56
N PHE A 44 12.86 3.30 1.11
CA PHE A 44 12.83 1.84 1.20
C PHE A 44 13.12 1.16 -0.12
N HIS A 45 13.80 1.87 -1.02
CA HIS A 45 14.33 1.32 -2.27
C HIS A 45 13.24 0.90 -3.24
N GLY A 46 12.07 1.54 -3.14
CA GLY A 46 10.98 1.28 -4.07
C GLY A 46 11.08 2.12 -5.32
N GLN A 47 10.26 1.77 -6.28
CA GLN A 47 10.17 2.49 -7.53
C GLN A 47 8.71 2.82 -7.79
N GLU A 48 8.41 4.12 -7.96
CA GLU A 48 7.07 4.56 -8.30
C GLU A 48 6.76 4.11 -9.72
N MET A 49 5.65 3.38 -9.89
CA MET A 49 5.26 2.90 -11.21
C MET A 49 4.12 3.70 -11.80
N ASP A 50 3.23 4.21 -10.94
CA ASP A 50 2.09 4.99 -11.42
C ASP A 50 1.55 5.84 -10.28
N THR A 51 1.01 7.01 -10.63
CA THR A 51 0.36 7.89 -9.67
C THR A 51 -0.92 8.40 -10.34
N SER A 52 -2.04 8.19 -9.67
CA SER A 52 -3.33 8.60 -10.21
C SER A 52 -4.07 9.34 -9.11
N GLY A 53 -4.12 10.68 -9.22
CA GLY A 53 -4.77 11.49 -8.21
C GLY A 53 -4.13 11.29 -6.84
N ASP A 54 -4.88 10.67 -5.92
CA ASP A 54 -4.41 10.40 -4.57
C ASP A 54 -3.84 9.00 -4.39
N GLY A 55 -3.74 8.23 -5.45
CA GLY A 55 -3.28 6.86 -5.37
C GLY A 55 -1.87 6.68 -5.92
N PHE A 56 -1.11 5.76 -5.33
CA PHE A 56 0.21 5.40 -5.79
C PHE A 56 0.30 3.89 -6.00
N PHE A 57 1.06 3.52 -7.03
CA PHE A 57 1.48 2.14 -7.25
C PHE A 57 2.99 2.15 -7.33
N ALA A 58 3.63 1.33 -6.49
CA ALA A 58 5.09 1.22 -6.46
C ALA A 58 5.49 -0.24 -6.34
N ILE A 59 6.71 -0.56 -6.76
CA ILE A 59 7.27 -1.90 -6.56
C ILE A 59 8.50 -1.79 -5.66
N PHE A 60 8.79 -2.88 -4.95
CA PHE A 60 9.87 -2.90 -3.97
C PHE A 60 10.71 -4.17 -4.13
N PRO A 61 11.94 -4.17 -3.61
CA PRO A 61 12.79 -5.36 -3.68
C PRO A 61 12.23 -6.56 -2.95
N ASP A 62 11.52 -6.32 -1.84
CA ASP A 62 10.92 -7.39 -1.05
C ASP A 62 9.79 -6.82 -0.18
N PRO A 63 8.94 -7.70 0.38
CA PRO A 63 7.81 -7.20 1.18
C PRO A 63 8.22 -6.50 2.48
N GLY A 64 9.37 -6.82 3.04
CA GLY A 64 9.84 -6.11 4.23
C GLY A 64 10.06 -4.63 3.95
N GLN A 65 10.66 -4.31 2.81
CA GLN A 65 10.85 -2.93 2.40
C GLN A 65 9.51 -2.25 2.13
N ALA A 66 8.60 -2.96 1.47
CA ALA A 66 7.27 -2.39 1.20
C ALA A 66 6.53 -2.09 2.50
N ILE A 67 6.61 -2.99 3.48
CA ILE A 67 5.97 -2.77 4.77
C ILE A 67 6.58 -1.56 5.48
N GLY A 68 7.91 -1.42 5.40
CA GLY A 68 8.57 -0.26 5.97
C GLY A 68 8.06 1.03 5.37
N ALA A 69 7.97 1.07 4.03
CA ALA A 69 7.44 2.24 3.33
C ALA A 69 5.98 2.50 3.72
N ALA A 70 5.17 1.44 3.80
CA ALA A 70 3.76 1.58 4.16
C ALA A 70 3.59 2.20 5.55
N ARG A 71 4.40 1.76 6.50
CA ARG A 71 4.36 2.31 7.86
C ARG A 71 4.76 3.78 7.87
N GLY A 72 5.79 4.13 7.12
CA GLY A 72 6.24 5.51 7.01
C GLY A 72 5.18 6.38 6.37
N ILE A 73 4.57 5.91 5.29
CA ILE A 73 3.50 6.63 4.61
C ILE A 73 2.34 6.87 5.56
N ARG A 74 1.92 5.83 6.28
CA ARG A 74 0.80 5.97 7.22
C ARG A 74 1.11 6.99 8.30
N ALA A 75 2.31 6.95 8.86
CA ALA A 75 2.70 7.88 9.91
C ALA A 75 2.78 9.31 9.39
N ASP A 76 3.39 9.50 8.22
CA ASP A 76 3.54 10.83 7.64
C ASP A 76 2.19 11.46 7.29
N LEU A 77 1.29 10.67 6.70
CA LEU A 77 0.00 11.20 6.29
C LEU A 77 -0.91 11.47 7.47
N ARG A 78 -0.71 10.75 8.57
CA ARG A 78 -1.47 11.02 9.78
C ARG A 78 -1.20 12.43 10.29
N GLU A 79 0.02 12.92 10.11
CA GLU A 79 0.36 14.29 10.49
C GLU A 79 -0.34 15.33 9.61
N LEU A 80 -0.76 14.93 8.42
CA LEU A 80 -1.58 15.76 7.56
C LEU A 80 -3.08 15.54 7.80
N GLU A 81 -3.41 14.74 8.81
CA GLU A 81 -4.79 14.39 9.14
C GLU A 81 -5.45 13.62 8.01
N LEU A 82 -4.66 12.81 7.32
CA LEU A 82 -5.14 11.94 6.24
C LEU A 82 -5.05 10.50 6.69
N LYS A 83 -6.06 9.71 6.33
CA LYS A 83 -6.04 8.27 6.53
C LYS A 83 -5.82 7.62 5.17
N VAL A 84 -5.12 6.51 5.19
CA VAL A 84 -4.71 5.86 3.95
C VAL A 84 -5.08 4.38 3.99
N ARG A 85 -5.39 3.83 2.80
CA ARG A 85 -5.54 2.38 2.63
C ARG A 85 -4.32 1.90 1.87
N ILE A 86 -3.72 0.81 2.33
CA ILE A 86 -2.52 0.28 1.70
C ILE A 86 -2.67 -1.21 1.50
N GLY A 87 -2.30 -1.69 0.30
CA GLY A 87 -2.28 -3.11 -0.01
C GLY A 87 -0.94 -3.52 -0.56
N ILE A 88 -0.44 -4.68 -0.12
CA ILE A 88 0.86 -5.21 -0.55
C ILE A 88 0.67 -6.65 -1.00
N HIS A 89 1.24 -6.99 -2.15
CA HIS A 89 1.16 -8.35 -2.69
C HIS A 89 2.48 -8.73 -3.33
N VAL A 90 2.76 -10.02 -3.36
CA VAL A 90 3.91 -10.55 -4.08
C VAL A 90 3.39 -11.49 -5.15
N GLY A 91 3.76 -11.24 -6.39
CA GLY A 91 3.35 -12.08 -7.50
C GLY A 91 4.09 -11.68 -8.75
N ASP A 92 3.98 -12.51 -9.78
CA ASP A 92 4.67 -12.25 -11.03
C ASP A 92 4.02 -11.10 -11.79
N CYS A 93 4.85 -10.26 -12.36
CA CYS A 93 4.35 -9.23 -13.25
C CYS A 93 5.33 -9.04 -14.40
N TRP A 94 4.85 -8.38 -15.44
CA TRP A 94 5.68 -8.07 -16.60
C TRP A 94 6.10 -6.61 -16.51
N VAL A 95 7.41 -6.36 -16.57
CA VAL A 95 7.94 -4.99 -16.53
C VAL A 95 8.47 -4.67 -17.92
N ALA A 96 7.89 -3.65 -18.55
CA ALA A 96 8.29 -3.21 -19.89
C ALA A 96 8.04 -1.71 -19.99
N ASP A 97 9.02 -0.97 -20.53
CA ASP A 97 8.89 0.48 -20.72
C ASP A 97 8.48 1.18 -19.43
N ASP A 98 9.08 0.78 -18.32
CA ASP A 98 8.83 1.35 -16.99
C ASP A 98 7.40 1.13 -16.52
N LYS A 99 6.71 0.14 -17.07
CA LYS A 99 5.38 -0.23 -16.63
C LYS A 99 5.39 -1.66 -16.14
N CYS A 100 4.54 -1.92 -15.16
CA CYS A 100 4.41 -3.24 -14.59
C CYS A 100 2.96 -3.68 -14.76
N THR A 101 2.75 -4.80 -15.44
CA THR A 101 1.40 -5.28 -15.74
C THR A 101 1.27 -6.74 -15.37
N GLY A 102 0.04 -7.22 -15.29
CA GLY A 102 -0.24 -8.62 -14.99
C GLY A 102 -1.29 -8.76 -13.92
N LEU A 103 -1.74 -9.99 -13.71
CA LEU A 103 -2.78 -10.26 -12.74
C LEU A 103 -2.35 -9.87 -11.32
N ALA A 104 -1.07 -10.06 -10.99
CA ALA A 104 -0.57 -9.72 -9.66
C ALA A 104 -0.81 -8.25 -9.31
N ILE A 105 -0.78 -7.37 -10.32
CA ILE A 105 -1.01 -5.95 -10.10
C ILE A 105 -2.48 -5.69 -9.76
N HIS A 106 -3.39 -6.38 -10.44
CA HIS A 106 -4.82 -6.27 -10.12
C HIS A 106 -5.10 -6.80 -8.72
N ILE A 107 -4.45 -7.89 -8.35
CA ILE A 107 -4.60 -8.46 -7.01
C ILE A 107 -4.18 -7.45 -5.96
N GLY A 108 -3.03 -6.83 -6.13
CA GLY A 108 -2.53 -5.82 -5.19
C GLY A 108 -3.50 -4.66 -5.03
N ALA A 109 -4.01 -4.16 -6.15
CA ALA A 109 -4.96 -3.05 -6.12
C ALA A 109 -6.25 -3.44 -5.39
N ARG A 110 -6.74 -4.67 -5.61
CA ARG A 110 -7.96 -5.14 -4.94
C ARG A 110 -7.76 -5.31 -3.44
N ILE A 111 -6.57 -5.75 -3.04
CA ILE A 111 -6.25 -5.87 -1.62
C ILE A 111 -6.29 -4.49 -0.96
N ALA A 112 -5.68 -3.49 -1.59
CA ALA A 112 -5.70 -2.13 -1.05
C ALA A 112 -7.14 -1.62 -0.90
N ALA A 113 -8.00 -1.94 -1.85
CA ALA A 113 -9.39 -1.49 -1.82
C ALA A 113 -10.18 -2.11 -0.66
N LEU A 114 -9.73 -3.24 -0.13
CA LEU A 114 -10.39 -3.89 1.00
C LEU A 114 -9.87 -3.43 2.35
N ALA A 115 -8.79 -2.66 2.38
CA ALA A 115 -8.21 -2.21 3.64
C ALA A 115 -9.13 -1.21 4.32
N GLU A 116 -9.17 -1.28 5.65
CA GLU A 116 -9.87 -0.28 6.44
C GLU A 116 -9.00 0.98 6.51
N PRO A 117 -9.57 2.12 6.94
CA PRO A 117 -8.76 3.33 7.08
C PRO A 117 -7.53 3.09 7.96
N ASP A 118 -6.38 3.48 7.48
CA ASP A 118 -5.08 3.32 8.14
C ASP A 118 -4.66 1.86 8.31
N GLU A 119 -5.26 0.97 7.54
CA GLU A 119 -4.89 -0.44 7.57
C GLU A 119 -3.93 -0.76 6.42
N ILE A 120 -2.91 -1.57 6.73
CA ILE A 120 -2.00 -2.11 5.73
C ILE A 120 -2.33 -3.58 5.60
N LEU A 121 -2.93 -3.97 4.47
CA LEU A 121 -3.26 -5.37 4.21
C LEU A 121 -2.22 -5.99 3.30
N VAL A 122 -1.88 -7.24 3.57
CA VAL A 122 -0.93 -7.97 2.75
C VAL A 122 -1.54 -9.32 2.36
N SER A 123 -1.14 -9.83 1.20
CA SER A 123 -1.54 -11.15 0.78
C SER A 123 -0.78 -12.20 1.57
N GLU A 124 -1.27 -13.44 1.54
CA GLU A 124 -0.57 -14.55 2.17
C GLU A 124 0.84 -14.71 1.60
N ALA A 125 0.99 -14.54 0.29
CA ALA A 125 2.31 -14.63 -0.34
C ALA A 125 3.25 -13.57 0.22
N ALA A 126 2.78 -12.34 0.37
CA ALA A 126 3.61 -11.26 0.91
C ALA A 126 3.95 -11.52 2.39
N ARG A 127 2.98 -12.00 3.15
CA ARG A 127 3.23 -12.32 4.55
C ARG A 127 4.27 -13.42 4.71
N THR A 128 4.14 -14.46 3.91
CA THR A 128 5.07 -15.59 3.97
C THR A 128 6.49 -15.14 3.62
N GLU A 129 6.63 -14.34 2.58
CA GLU A 129 7.94 -13.89 2.15
C GLU A 129 8.53 -12.85 3.11
N ALA A 130 7.70 -12.05 3.75
CA ALA A 130 8.17 -11.09 4.75
C ALA A 130 8.69 -11.79 6.01
N GLY A 131 8.18 -12.99 6.27
CA GLY A 131 8.66 -13.79 7.39
C GLY A 131 8.40 -13.09 8.71
N GLN A 132 9.46 -12.82 9.45
CA GLN A 132 9.35 -12.22 10.77
C GLN A 132 9.66 -10.73 10.78
N ALA A 133 9.56 -10.08 9.62
CA ALA A 133 9.81 -8.66 9.53
C ALA A 133 8.88 -7.84 10.43
N CYS A 134 7.67 -8.34 10.69
CA CYS A 134 6.73 -7.68 11.57
C CYS A 134 5.67 -8.68 12.02
N ARG A 135 4.78 -8.23 12.88
CA ARG A 135 3.65 -9.05 13.30
C ARG A 135 2.47 -8.80 12.41
N PHE A 136 1.67 -9.84 12.20
CA PHE A 136 0.48 -9.76 11.37
C PHE A 136 -0.74 -10.24 12.15
N THR A 137 -1.88 -9.66 11.79
CA THR A 137 -3.18 -10.08 12.32
C THR A 137 -3.93 -10.75 11.17
N ASP A 138 -4.47 -11.94 11.43
CA ASP A 138 -5.24 -12.67 10.44
C ASP A 138 -6.53 -11.93 10.13
N ARG A 139 -6.77 -11.66 8.86
CA ARG A 139 -7.99 -10.97 8.42
C ARG A 139 -8.95 -11.89 7.71
N GLY A 140 -8.66 -13.20 7.68
CA GLY A 140 -9.53 -14.20 7.10
C GLY A 140 -9.44 -14.30 5.60
N GLU A 141 -10.33 -15.10 5.04
CA GLU A 141 -10.38 -15.32 3.60
C GLU A 141 -11.49 -14.50 2.97
N THR A 142 -11.26 -14.08 1.75
CA THR A 142 -12.23 -13.31 1.00
C THR A 142 -12.02 -13.55 -0.49
N SER A 143 -13.00 -13.17 -1.29
CA SER A 143 -12.81 -13.15 -2.73
C SER A 143 -12.40 -11.74 -3.15
N LEU A 144 -11.64 -11.64 -4.22
CA LEU A 144 -11.24 -10.37 -4.79
C LEU A 144 -11.99 -10.17 -6.09
N LYS A 145 -12.59 -9.00 -6.26
CA LYS A 145 -13.43 -8.72 -7.43
C LYS A 145 -12.63 -8.94 -8.72
N GLY A 146 -13.16 -9.78 -9.59
CA GLY A 146 -12.53 -10.05 -10.88
C GLY A 146 -11.37 -11.03 -10.83
N VAL A 147 -11.06 -11.58 -9.68
CA VAL A 147 -9.94 -12.51 -9.51
C VAL A 147 -10.49 -13.84 -9.01
N PRO A 148 -10.12 -14.96 -9.65
CA PRO A 148 -10.63 -16.24 -9.19
C PRO A 148 -10.02 -16.68 -7.87
N GLY A 149 -10.77 -17.50 -7.14
CA GLY A 149 -10.30 -18.13 -5.92
C GLY A 149 -10.58 -17.32 -4.68
N ARG A 150 -10.16 -17.88 -3.56
CA ARG A 150 -10.26 -17.22 -2.27
C ARG A 150 -8.87 -16.83 -1.81
N TRP A 151 -8.80 -15.70 -1.14
CA TRP A 151 -7.53 -15.09 -0.78
C TRP A 151 -7.48 -14.85 0.72
N HIS A 152 -6.45 -15.35 1.36
CA HIS A 152 -6.24 -15.14 2.78
C HIS A 152 -5.40 -13.87 2.96
N LEU A 153 -5.92 -12.92 3.71
CA LEU A 153 -5.26 -11.63 3.90
C LEU A 153 -4.86 -11.42 5.35
N TYR A 154 -3.85 -10.61 5.54
CA TYR A 154 -3.32 -10.30 6.86
C TYR A 154 -3.13 -8.80 6.98
N ALA A 155 -3.29 -8.27 8.18
CA ALA A 155 -3.02 -6.86 8.44
C ALA A 155 -1.71 -6.73 9.18
N VAL A 156 -0.94 -5.72 8.84
CA VAL A 156 0.29 -5.41 9.56
C VAL A 156 -0.12 -4.83 10.92
N ALA A 157 0.39 -5.41 12.00
CA ALA A 157 0.01 -4.98 13.34
C ALA A 157 0.52 -3.57 13.61
N ASN A 158 -0.35 -2.74 14.19
CA ASN A 158 0.00 -1.37 14.49
C ASN A 158 1.09 -1.24 15.50
N THR A 159 1.07 -2.08 16.47
CA THR A 159 1.92 -1.91 17.57
C THR A 159 3.24 -2.47 17.41
N ALA A 160 3.61 -2.54 16.28
CA ALA A 160 4.83 -3.10 16.15
C ALA A 160 5.75 -2.71 17.19
N THR A 161 5.38 -1.97 17.81
CA THR A 161 6.15 -1.62 18.71
C THR A 161 6.26 -2.29 19.83
N THR A 162 6.18 -2.39 19.92
CA THR A 162 6.35 -2.70 20.68
C THR A 162 6.96 -3.45 20.96
N GLY A 163 7.26 -3.33 20.81
CA GLY A 163 7.76 -3.90 21.01
C GLY A 163 8.09 -4.26 21.82
N THR A 164 8.16 -4.18 22.11
CA THR A 164 8.33 -4.41 22.77
C THR A 164 8.37 -5.07 23.22
N GLY A 165 8.40 -4.95 23.09
CA GLY A 165 8.37 -5.55 23.64
C GLY A 165 8.46 -6.11 23.76
#